data_7eb146724a6f90b78b6f74700d79e36a
#
_entry.id   7eb146724a6f90b78b6f74700d79e36a
#
_cell.length_a   1.000
_cell.length_b   1.000
_cell.length_c   1.000
_cell.angle_alpha   90.00
_cell.angle_beta   90.00
_cell.angle_gamma   90.00
#
_symmetry.space_group_name_H-M   'P 1'
#
loop_
_entity.id
_entity.type
_entity.pdbx_description
1 polymer ?
#
loop_
_entity_poly.entity_id
_entity_poly.type
_entity_poly.pdbx_seq_one_letter_code
_entity_poly.pdbx_strand_id
1 'polypeptide(L)'
;MSVHYTLNLRVFWPLVTGLITAIVCLYHVLRGSGGARADPPDGADDADGGFPLLKVSVLLLLGYILLRCRHAVRQRFLPATPRLGGHSAFSPRHFREPSLGILLESYYEHDVRLSPHVLGHSKAHVSRIVGELVRAGRARGSPGPIPGGTLALAFRGDFIQVGSAYEQHKIRRPDAFDVLVPLRLPPLVALEPRSLGTQPGLAPAFHGCFVCALKAPPGASGNHWLRDCKPFADGFCVDVRGRRHLSATLVLRWFQSHLQRSLATVRYSLEERCRVSLTPGGLEQPPTLHILPCRTDYGCCRLSMAVRLIPAVHVGDGVFLVAPPPPSSPLGPLSELPGGLRADALWGVNTARQEQKLLGWLQERAPPGACYLKCLQLFKALRDLGAHGLDPAAAAQWGRILSSYVLKTVLLAVLLRERAPEQGWDEAHLGKRLEQLVRFLRDCLLRRQTLFHCVLGPGGAAAEVGPLPKVLREAAPVDLLAAFDDHARELAAARLLSTWRRLPQLLRAYGGPRYITRCLPPRSQHTQGFPKDEP
;
A
#
# COMPACT_ATOMS: atom_id res chain seq x y z
N MET A 1 6.61 -7.95 -4.41
CA MET A 1 6.90 -7.64 -5.84
C MET A 1 7.49 -8.89 -6.45
N SER A 2 6.71 -9.65 -7.22
CA SER A 2 7.26 -10.71 -8.05
C SER A 2 7.79 -10.08 -9.32
N VAL A 3 9.11 -10.16 -9.50
CA VAL A 3 9.78 -9.74 -10.73
C VAL A 3 9.47 -10.81 -11.77
N HIS A 4 8.49 -10.57 -12.64
CA HIS A 4 8.27 -11.40 -13.80
C HIS A 4 9.37 -11.09 -14.83
N TYR A 5 10.41 -11.94 -14.85
CA TYR A 5 11.33 -11.99 -15.98
C TYR A 5 10.57 -12.55 -17.19
N THR A 6 10.29 -11.73 -18.18
CA THR A 6 9.85 -12.21 -19.49
C THR A 6 11.06 -12.84 -20.18
N LEU A 7 11.21 -14.16 -20.01
CA LEU A 7 12.22 -14.92 -20.73
C LEU A 7 11.91 -14.82 -22.23
N ASN A 8 12.84 -14.27 -23.00
CA ASN A 8 12.70 -14.22 -24.44
C ASN A 8 12.96 -15.64 -24.98
N LEU A 9 11.89 -16.39 -25.23
CA LEU A 9 11.91 -17.80 -25.67
C LEU A 9 12.81 -18.03 -26.91
N ARG A 10 12.99 -17.04 -27.75
CA ARG A 10 13.87 -17.13 -28.95
C ARG A 10 15.36 -17.19 -28.62
N VAL A 11 15.75 -16.73 -27.42
CA VAL A 11 17.15 -16.78 -26.96
C VAL A 11 17.32 -17.89 -25.91
N PHE A 12 16.28 -18.17 -25.15
CA PHE A 12 16.29 -19.20 -24.10
C PHE A 12 16.44 -20.61 -24.65
N TRP A 13 15.64 -20.99 -25.68
CA TRP A 13 15.68 -22.34 -26.25
C TRP A 13 17.03 -22.72 -26.89
N PRO A 14 17.70 -21.87 -27.69
CA PRO A 14 19.03 -22.20 -28.19
C PRO A 14 20.09 -22.36 -27.09
N LEU A 15 19.99 -21.59 -26.00
CA LEU A 15 20.90 -21.70 -24.85
C LEU A 15 20.67 -23.01 -24.08
N VAL A 16 19.41 -23.36 -23.82
CA VAL A 16 19.05 -24.59 -23.11
C VAL A 16 19.41 -25.81 -23.94
N THR A 17 19.11 -25.84 -25.24
CA THR A 17 19.50 -26.95 -26.14
C THR A 17 21.02 -27.05 -26.25
N GLY A 18 21.74 -25.95 -26.37
CA GLY A 18 23.20 -25.97 -26.40
C GLY A 18 23.80 -26.52 -25.10
N LEU A 19 23.26 -26.14 -23.94
CA LEU A 19 23.69 -26.65 -22.64
C LEU A 19 23.41 -28.16 -22.48
N ILE A 20 22.22 -28.60 -22.85
CA ILE A 20 21.84 -30.03 -22.81
C ILE A 20 22.73 -30.84 -23.73
N THR A 21 22.98 -30.38 -24.96
CA THR A 21 23.87 -31.05 -25.91
C THR A 21 25.30 -31.16 -25.37
N ALA A 22 25.81 -30.07 -24.76
CA ALA A 22 27.14 -30.09 -24.14
C ALA A 22 27.22 -31.08 -22.96
N ILE A 23 26.19 -31.15 -22.12
CA ILE A 23 26.10 -32.10 -20.99
C ILE A 23 26.03 -33.55 -21.51
N VAL A 24 25.25 -33.83 -22.55
CA VAL A 24 25.14 -35.17 -23.15
C VAL A 24 26.46 -35.57 -23.80
N CYS A 25 27.11 -34.69 -24.56
CA CYS A 25 28.44 -34.96 -25.11
C CYS A 25 29.48 -35.25 -24.03
N LEU A 26 29.49 -34.45 -22.96
CA LEU A 26 30.38 -34.66 -21.83
C LEU A 26 30.11 -35.98 -21.12
N TYR A 27 28.84 -36.36 -20.94
CA TYR A 27 28.44 -37.67 -20.39
C TYR A 27 28.91 -38.85 -21.26
N HIS A 28 28.78 -38.76 -22.60
CA HIS A 28 29.25 -39.77 -23.51
C HIS A 28 30.79 -39.88 -23.53
N VAL A 29 31.52 -38.77 -23.47
CA VAL A 29 32.98 -38.78 -23.38
C VAL A 29 33.45 -39.43 -22.07
N LEU A 30 32.76 -39.11 -20.95
CA LEU A 30 33.10 -39.71 -19.65
C LEU A 30 32.74 -41.20 -19.56
N ARG A 31 31.67 -41.64 -20.25
CA ARG A 31 31.22 -43.03 -20.25
C ARG A 31 32.00 -43.88 -21.24
N GLY A 32 32.46 -43.31 -22.36
CA GLY A 32 33.28 -44.00 -23.37
C GLY A 32 34.70 -44.32 -22.89
N SER A 33 35.15 -43.69 -21.83
CA SER A 33 36.46 -43.95 -21.21
C SER A 33 36.47 -45.12 -20.20
N GLY A 34 35.30 -45.80 -19.98
CA GLY A 34 35.15 -46.81 -18.93
C GLY A 34 34.90 -48.26 -19.44
N GLY A 35 35.18 -48.57 -20.70
CA GLY A 35 34.81 -49.86 -21.29
C GLY A 35 35.92 -50.54 -22.09
N ALA A 36 36.99 -50.99 -21.46
CA ALA A 36 37.85 -52.03 -21.98
C ALA A 36 38.30 -52.92 -20.83
N ARG A 37 37.67 -54.08 -20.73
CA ARG A 37 38.00 -55.16 -19.80
C ARG A 37 39.00 -56.07 -20.52
N ALA A 38 40.21 -56.20 -20.02
CA ALA A 38 41.13 -57.29 -20.32
C ALA A 38 42.10 -57.45 -19.14
N ASP A 39 42.30 -58.68 -18.72
CA ASP A 39 43.05 -59.20 -17.60
C ASP A 39 44.55 -58.84 -17.65
N PRO A 40 45.32 -59.00 -16.50
CA PRO A 40 46.63 -58.43 -16.35
C PRO A 40 47.78 -59.33 -16.84
N PRO A 41 48.99 -58.84 -17.12
CA PRO A 41 50.06 -59.05 -16.20
C PRO A 41 51.01 -57.79 -15.96
N ASP A 42 51.52 -57.81 -14.78
CA ASP A 42 52.76 -57.23 -14.23
C ASP A 42 53.56 -56.17 -15.03
N GLY A 43 53.84 -55.08 -14.36
CA GLY A 43 55.07 -54.34 -14.49
C GLY A 43 54.97 -52.91 -15.03
N ALA A 44 55.47 -52.01 -14.20
CA ALA A 44 56.10 -50.71 -14.51
C ALA A 44 55.19 -49.49 -14.81
N ASP A 45 55.22 -48.59 -13.90
CA ASP A 45 55.41 -47.12 -13.93
C ASP A 45 55.05 -46.33 -15.21
N ASP A 46 54.46 -45.13 -14.90
CA ASP A 46 54.43 -43.89 -15.67
C ASP A 46 53.30 -43.72 -16.70
N ALA A 47 52.52 -42.72 -16.35
CA ALA A 47 51.97 -41.63 -17.15
C ALA A 47 50.48 -41.33 -16.91
N ASP A 48 50.18 -40.77 -15.75
CA ASP A 48 48.89 -40.15 -15.44
C ASP A 48 48.92 -38.62 -15.72
N GLY A 49 49.41 -38.22 -16.91
CA GLY A 49 49.61 -36.84 -17.32
C GLY A 49 48.47 -36.18 -18.10
N GLY A 50 47.45 -36.95 -18.55
CA GLY A 50 46.41 -36.45 -19.48
C GLY A 50 45.15 -35.87 -18.81
N PHE A 51 44.85 -36.25 -17.60
CA PHE A 51 43.59 -35.95 -16.95
C PHE A 51 43.46 -34.51 -16.39
N PRO A 52 44.53 -33.83 -15.84
CA PRO A 52 44.39 -32.46 -15.36
C PRO A 52 44.27 -31.43 -16.47
N LEU A 53 44.90 -31.60 -17.60
CA LEU A 53 44.88 -30.65 -18.72
C LEU A 53 43.49 -30.51 -19.33
N LEU A 54 42.71 -31.60 -19.47
CA LEU A 54 41.34 -31.54 -19.97
C LEU A 54 40.40 -30.80 -19.03
N LYS A 55 40.53 -31.02 -17.71
CA LYS A 55 39.74 -30.29 -16.69
C LYS A 55 40.06 -28.82 -16.70
N VAL A 56 41.31 -28.43 -16.81
CA VAL A 56 41.76 -27.05 -16.89
C VAL A 56 41.22 -26.39 -18.17
N SER A 57 41.28 -27.07 -19.31
CA SER A 57 40.76 -26.55 -20.59
C SER A 57 39.24 -26.31 -20.53
N VAL A 58 38.46 -27.21 -19.93
CA VAL A 58 37.01 -27.05 -19.74
C VAL A 58 36.68 -25.88 -18.81
N LEU A 59 37.42 -25.71 -17.72
CA LEU A 59 37.23 -24.58 -16.79
C LEU A 59 37.58 -23.26 -17.47
N LEU A 60 38.64 -23.21 -18.26
CA LEU A 60 39.00 -21.98 -19.01
C LEU A 60 37.97 -21.65 -20.09
N LEU A 61 37.40 -22.65 -20.77
CA LEU A 61 36.34 -22.47 -21.76
C LEU A 61 35.06 -21.96 -21.11
N LEU A 62 34.66 -22.53 -19.97
CA LEU A 62 33.53 -22.04 -19.15
C LEU A 62 33.75 -20.60 -18.66
N GLY A 63 34.94 -20.30 -18.15
CA GLY A 63 35.33 -18.96 -17.75
C GLY A 63 35.25 -17.95 -18.90
N TYR A 64 35.74 -18.33 -20.07
CA TYR A 64 35.68 -17.51 -21.29
C TYR A 64 34.23 -17.26 -21.75
N ILE A 65 33.38 -18.30 -21.73
CA ILE A 65 31.97 -18.17 -22.08
C ILE A 65 31.25 -17.26 -21.08
N LEU A 66 31.48 -17.38 -19.78
CA LEU A 66 30.91 -16.51 -18.75
C LEU A 66 31.35 -15.07 -18.91
N LEU A 67 32.62 -14.82 -19.22
CA LEU A 67 33.16 -13.48 -19.50
C LEU A 67 32.53 -12.88 -20.77
N ARG A 68 32.36 -13.65 -21.82
CA ARG A 68 31.71 -13.22 -23.07
C ARG A 68 30.24 -12.92 -22.86
N CYS A 69 29.52 -13.77 -22.14
CA CYS A 69 28.12 -13.51 -21.76
C CYS A 69 27.99 -12.24 -20.90
N ARG A 70 28.89 -12.06 -19.92
CA ARG A 70 28.92 -10.84 -19.08
C ARG A 70 29.22 -9.59 -19.92
N HIS A 71 30.12 -9.71 -20.90
CA HIS A 71 30.48 -8.59 -21.80
C HIS A 71 29.33 -8.27 -22.77
N ALA A 72 28.66 -9.30 -23.33
CA ALA A 72 27.51 -9.14 -24.22
C ALA A 72 26.30 -8.55 -23.51
N VAL A 73 26.05 -8.94 -22.25
CA VAL A 73 25.03 -8.36 -21.38
C VAL A 73 25.37 -6.89 -21.07
N ARG A 74 26.64 -6.59 -20.76
CA ARG A 74 27.09 -5.22 -20.48
C ARG A 74 27.01 -4.29 -21.70
N GLN A 75 27.28 -4.79 -22.90
CA GLN A 75 27.16 -4.01 -24.13
C GLN A 75 25.71 -3.77 -24.57
N ARG A 76 24.77 -4.63 -24.22
CA ARG A 76 23.34 -4.43 -24.50
C ARG A 76 22.64 -3.47 -23.55
N PHE A 77 23.26 -3.13 -22.41
CA PHE A 77 22.74 -2.16 -21.45
C PHE A 77 23.41 -0.77 -21.53
N LEU A 78 24.38 -0.58 -22.40
CA LEU A 78 24.87 0.75 -22.77
C LEU A 78 24.08 1.22 -24.00
N PRO A 79 23.44 2.41 -23.95
CA PRO A 79 22.80 2.96 -25.13
C PRO A 79 23.87 3.15 -26.20
N ALA A 80 23.62 2.57 -27.38
CA ALA A 80 24.45 2.76 -28.55
C ALA A 80 24.49 4.26 -28.91
N THR A 81 25.65 4.89 -28.80
CA THR A 81 25.91 6.18 -29.42
C THR A 81 25.86 5.98 -30.92
N PRO A 82 25.01 6.69 -31.66
CA PRO A 82 25.04 6.61 -33.13
C PRO A 82 26.36 7.22 -33.63
N ARG A 83 27.16 6.40 -34.30
CA ARG A 83 28.28 6.90 -35.13
C ARG A 83 27.68 7.59 -36.34
N LEU A 84 27.66 8.90 -36.30
CA LEU A 84 27.42 9.73 -37.48
C LEU A 84 28.74 9.84 -38.28
N GLY A 85 28.83 9.08 -39.36
CA GLY A 85 29.70 9.43 -40.46
C GLY A 85 28.90 10.31 -41.42
N GLY A 86 29.42 11.48 -41.73
CA GLY A 86 28.86 12.39 -42.76
C GLY A 86 29.07 13.86 -42.38
N HIS A 87 30.07 14.49 -43.04
CA HIS A 87 30.33 15.92 -42.97
C HIS A 87 29.10 16.73 -43.41
N SER A 88 28.48 17.40 -42.45
CA SER A 88 27.65 18.58 -42.71
C SER A 88 27.83 19.51 -41.54
N ALA A 89 28.30 20.73 -41.81
CA ALA A 89 28.50 21.78 -40.83
C ALA A 89 27.15 22.22 -40.24
N PHE A 90 26.70 21.55 -39.21
CA PHE A 90 25.58 21.99 -38.37
C PHE A 90 26.16 22.57 -37.08
N SER A 91 25.93 23.85 -36.88
CA SER A 91 26.13 24.57 -35.63
C SER A 91 25.62 23.73 -34.44
N PRO A 92 26.35 23.57 -33.31
CA PRO A 92 25.89 22.83 -32.17
C PRO A 92 24.68 23.57 -31.56
N ARG A 93 23.48 23.11 -31.90
CA ARG A 93 22.30 23.47 -31.11
C ARG A 93 22.60 22.98 -29.69
N HIS A 94 22.82 23.90 -28.79
CA HIS A 94 22.80 23.64 -27.36
C HIS A 94 21.50 22.86 -27.02
N PHE A 95 21.59 21.55 -26.89
CA PHE A 95 20.53 20.75 -26.28
C PHE A 95 20.42 21.23 -24.82
N ARG A 96 19.56 22.22 -24.63
CA ARG A 96 19.22 22.70 -23.30
C ARG A 96 18.65 21.52 -22.54
N GLU A 97 19.32 21.06 -21.50
CA GLU A 97 18.81 19.99 -20.66
C GLU A 97 17.37 20.30 -20.25
N PRO A 98 16.44 19.33 -20.38
CA PRO A 98 15.05 19.57 -20.02
C PRO A 98 14.97 20.01 -18.56
N SER A 99 14.23 21.08 -18.30
CA SER A 99 14.03 21.58 -16.94
C SER A 99 13.39 20.49 -16.05
N LEU A 100 13.65 20.54 -14.75
CA LEU A 100 13.05 19.59 -13.79
C LEU A 100 11.53 19.52 -13.94
N GLY A 101 10.85 20.64 -14.23
CA GLY A 101 9.40 20.68 -14.47
C GLY A 101 8.96 19.77 -15.61
N ILE A 102 9.66 19.83 -16.77
CA ILE A 102 9.36 18.98 -17.93
C ILE A 102 9.57 17.50 -17.60
N LEU A 103 10.63 17.16 -16.87
CA LEU A 103 10.89 15.78 -16.44
C LEU A 103 9.82 15.27 -15.47
N LEU A 104 9.40 16.09 -14.51
CA LEU A 104 8.33 15.77 -13.57
C LEU A 104 6.99 15.57 -14.28
N GLU A 105 6.66 16.42 -15.25
CA GLU A 105 5.44 16.32 -16.04
C GLU A 105 5.41 15.03 -16.85
N SER A 106 6.48 14.76 -17.59
CA SER A 106 6.62 13.52 -18.35
C SER A 106 6.51 12.28 -17.48
N TYR A 107 7.18 12.27 -16.33
CA TYR A 107 7.12 11.17 -15.38
C TYR A 107 5.73 11.00 -14.76
N TYR A 108 5.07 12.11 -14.45
CA TYR A 108 3.70 12.09 -13.93
C TYR A 108 2.75 11.42 -14.90
N GLU A 109 2.73 11.85 -16.15
CA GLU A 109 1.80 11.32 -17.16
C GLU A 109 2.06 9.84 -17.51
N HIS A 110 3.32 9.40 -17.53
CA HIS A 110 3.66 8.04 -17.98
C HIS A 110 3.71 7.00 -16.86
N ASP A 111 4.13 7.40 -15.64
CA ASP A 111 4.46 6.44 -14.57
C ASP A 111 3.65 6.62 -13.28
N VAL A 112 3.10 7.81 -13.04
CA VAL A 112 2.43 8.14 -11.78
C VAL A 112 0.94 8.20 -11.92
N ARG A 113 0.46 8.90 -12.95
CA ARG A 113 -0.97 9.14 -13.18
C ARG A 113 -1.73 7.85 -13.40
N LEU A 114 -2.79 7.69 -12.64
CA LEU A 114 -3.73 6.60 -12.79
C LEU A 114 -4.90 7.04 -13.67
N SER A 115 -5.22 6.24 -14.69
CA SER A 115 -6.38 6.50 -15.54
C SER A 115 -7.67 6.62 -14.72
N PRO A 116 -8.41 7.75 -14.82
CA PRO A 116 -9.69 7.93 -14.11
C PRO A 116 -10.71 6.85 -14.45
N HIS A 117 -10.73 6.39 -15.70
CA HIS A 117 -11.59 5.30 -16.17
C HIS A 117 -11.28 3.98 -15.41
N VAL A 118 -10.01 3.58 -15.39
CA VAL A 118 -9.59 2.34 -14.70
C VAL A 118 -9.87 2.41 -13.21
N LEU A 119 -9.61 3.56 -12.58
CA LEU A 119 -9.92 3.78 -11.17
C LEU A 119 -11.42 3.75 -10.89
N GLY A 120 -12.23 4.40 -11.73
CA GLY A 120 -13.69 4.44 -11.62
C GLY A 120 -14.31 3.04 -11.69
N HIS A 121 -13.92 2.25 -12.68
CA HIS A 121 -14.35 0.85 -12.82
C HIS A 121 -13.95 -0.01 -11.63
N SER A 122 -12.68 0.10 -11.19
CA SER A 122 -12.21 -0.66 -10.02
C SER A 122 -12.99 -0.30 -8.75
N LYS A 123 -13.26 1.00 -8.52
CA LYS A 123 -14.10 1.47 -7.40
C LYS A 123 -15.52 0.89 -7.45
N ALA A 124 -16.16 0.93 -8.62
CA ALA A 124 -17.52 0.40 -8.82
C ALA A 124 -17.57 -1.10 -8.54
N HIS A 125 -16.58 -1.84 -9.04
CA HIS A 125 -16.48 -3.28 -8.82
C HIS A 125 -16.29 -3.63 -7.34
N VAL A 126 -15.35 -2.96 -6.65
CA VAL A 126 -15.14 -3.11 -5.20
C VAL A 126 -16.41 -2.78 -4.43
N SER A 127 -17.09 -1.65 -4.74
CA SER A 127 -18.33 -1.24 -4.08
C SER A 127 -19.42 -2.28 -4.19
N ARG A 128 -19.59 -2.88 -5.36
CA ARG A 128 -20.61 -3.91 -5.60
C ARG A 128 -20.34 -5.15 -4.75
N ILE A 129 -19.11 -5.70 -4.82
CA ILE A 129 -18.77 -6.93 -4.10
C ILE A 129 -18.83 -6.73 -2.59
N VAL A 130 -18.25 -5.63 -2.08
CA VAL A 130 -18.33 -5.30 -0.66
C VAL A 130 -19.77 -5.07 -0.22
N GLY A 131 -20.59 -4.41 -1.04
CA GLY A 131 -22.00 -4.19 -0.77
C GLY A 131 -22.80 -5.49 -0.64
N GLU A 132 -22.57 -6.48 -1.49
CA GLU A 132 -23.19 -7.79 -1.41
C GLU A 132 -22.75 -8.54 -0.14
N LEU A 133 -21.46 -8.51 0.15
CA LEU A 133 -20.87 -9.15 1.33
C LEU A 133 -21.42 -8.56 2.64
N VAL A 134 -21.47 -7.23 2.74
CA VAL A 134 -21.95 -6.53 3.96
C VAL A 134 -23.45 -6.73 4.15
N ARG A 135 -24.25 -6.76 3.06
CA ARG A 135 -25.70 -7.08 3.13
C ARG A 135 -25.94 -8.50 3.63
N ALA A 136 -25.21 -9.48 3.13
CA ALA A 136 -25.29 -10.85 3.60
C ALA A 136 -24.91 -10.98 5.09
N GLY A 137 -23.86 -10.25 5.52
CA GLY A 137 -23.43 -10.19 6.91
C GLY A 137 -24.48 -9.54 7.82
N ARG A 138 -25.18 -8.50 7.36
CA ARG A 138 -26.29 -7.90 8.09
C ARG A 138 -27.47 -8.87 8.27
N ALA A 139 -27.86 -9.57 7.21
CA ALA A 139 -28.97 -10.52 7.25
C ALA A 139 -28.72 -11.65 8.27
N ARG A 140 -27.48 -12.13 8.39
CA ARG A 140 -27.10 -13.16 9.39
C ARG A 140 -27.07 -12.64 10.82
N GLY A 141 -26.81 -11.37 11.04
CA GLY A 141 -26.79 -10.72 12.37
C GLY A 141 -28.15 -10.19 12.81
N SER A 142 -29.19 -10.36 12.01
CA SER A 142 -30.54 -9.98 12.40
C SER A 142 -31.08 -11.01 13.40
N PRO A 143 -31.46 -10.59 14.62
CA PRO A 143 -32.09 -11.51 15.56
C PRO A 143 -33.38 -12.05 14.92
N GLY A 144 -33.47 -13.37 14.81
CA GLY A 144 -34.75 -14.02 14.55
C GLY A 144 -35.77 -13.66 15.63
N PRO A 145 -37.06 -13.92 15.44
CA PRO A 145 -38.15 -13.55 16.36
C PRO A 145 -38.13 -14.34 17.69
N ILE A 146 -36.97 -14.79 18.16
CA ILE A 146 -36.82 -15.50 19.40
C ILE A 146 -36.74 -14.47 20.54
N PRO A 147 -37.67 -14.51 21.55
CA PRO A 147 -37.60 -13.69 22.75
C PRO A 147 -36.33 -14.09 23.53
N GLY A 148 -35.38 -13.21 23.67
CA GLY A 148 -34.07 -13.45 24.26
C GLY A 148 -32.92 -13.18 23.31
N GLY A 149 -33.13 -12.32 22.28
CA GLY A 149 -32.19 -11.97 21.22
C GLY A 149 -30.76 -11.79 21.72
N THR A 150 -29.85 -12.60 21.19
CA THR A 150 -28.43 -12.59 21.51
C THR A 150 -27.87 -11.17 21.37
N LEU A 151 -27.35 -10.67 22.50
CA LEU A 151 -26.60 -9.40 22.57
C LEU A 151 -25.28 -9.55 21.82
N ALA A 152 -25.35 -9.63 20.49
CA ALA A 152 -24.21 -9.83 19.62
C ALA A 152 -23.95 -8.57 18.77
N LEU A 153 -22.71 -8.40 18.36
CA LEU A 153 -22.35 -7.44 17.31
C LEU A 153 -23.01 -7.84 15.98
N ALA A 154 -23.36 -6.87 15.19
CA ALA A 154 -23.87 -7.08 13.84
C ALA A 154 -23.26 -6.05 12.86
N PHE A 155 -23.27 -6.37 11.57
CA PHE A 155 -22.98 -5.35 10.55
C PHE A 155 -24.13 -4.34 10.49
N ARG A 156 -23.79 -3.05 10.40
CA ARG A 156 -24.80 -1.99 10.23
C ARG A 156 -25.52 -2.11 8.89
N GLY A 157 -24.81 -2.60 7.87
CA GLY A 157 -25.35 -2.87 6.54
C GLY A 157 -24.89 -1.87 5.47
N ASP A 158 -24.17 -0.84 5.86
CA ASP A 158 -23.47 0.09 5.01
C ASP A 158 -21.94 -0.07 5.15
N PHE A 159 -21.19 0.59 4.28
CA PHE A 159 -19.74 0.66 4.34
C PHE A 159 -19.24 2.04 3.92
N ILE A 160 -18.04 2.37 4.32
CA ILE A 160 -17.42 3.67 4.07
C ILE A 160 -16.12 3.47 3.32
N GLN A 161 -16.03 4.09 2.17
CA GLN A 161 -14.87 4.07 1.30
C GLN A 161 -13.84 5.09 1.79
N VAL A 162 -12.61 4.63 2.08
CA VAL A 162 -11.55 5.47 2.63
C VAL A 162 -10.22 5.26 1.92
N GLY A 163 -9.28 6.17 2.13
CA GLY A 163 -7.92 6.07 1.64
C GLY A 163 -7.71 6.58 0.22
N SER A 164 -6.49 6.41 -0.27
CA SER A 164 -5.95 7.11 -1.43
C SER A 164 -6.72 6.91 -2.74
N ALA A 165 -7.38 5.77 -2.91
CA ALA A 165 -8.19 5.50 -4.10
C ALA A 165 -9.43 6.40 -4.16
N TYR A 166 -10.04 6.67 -3.01
CA TYR A 166 -11.25 7.48 -2.89
C TYR A 166 -10.96 8.98 -2.70
N GLU A 167 -9.79 9.31 -2.20
CA GLU A 167 -9.28 10.68 -2.02
C GLU A 167 -8.51 11.19 -3.25
N GLN A 168 -8.58 10.51 -4.38
CA GLN A 168 -8.00 10.89 -5.69
C GLN A 168 -6.47 11.05 -5.73
N HIS A 169 -5.76 10.52 -4.75
CA HIS A 169 -4.29 10.56 -4.73
C HIS A 169 -3.61 9.18 -4.84
N LYS A 170 -4.33 8.15 -5.32
CA LYS A 170 -3.75 6.85 -5.69
C LYS A 170 -2.84 7.02 -6.90
N ILE A 171 -1.75 6.27 -6.94
CA ILE A 171 -0.78 6.30 -8.04
C ILE A 171 -0.66 4.93 -8.71
N ARG A 172 -0.27 4.91 -9.96
CA ARG A 172 0.08 3.75 -10.78
C ARG A 172 -1.02 2.73 -11.01
N ARG A 173 -1.50 2.04 -9.96
CA ARG A 173 -2.46 0.93 -10.09
C ARG A 173 -3.55 1.01 -9.03
N PRO A 174 -4.81 0.76 -9.38
CA PRO A 174 -5.90 0.65 -8.42
C PRO A 174 -6.00 -0.78 -7.86
N ASP A 175 -4.93 -1.24 -7.22
CA ASP A 175 -4.75 -2.62 -6.74
C ASP A 175 -5.07 -2.81 -5.26
N ALA A 176 -5.17 -1.73 -4.48
CA ALA A 176 -5.44 -1.79 -3.05
C ALA A 176 -6.48 -0.74 -2.65
N PHE A 177 -7.45 -1.15 -1.85
CA PHE A 177 -8.56 -0.35 -1.35
C PHE A 177 -8.75 -0.56 0.15
N ASP A 178 -9.22 0.47 0.84
CA ASP A 178 -9.60 0.40 2.25
C ASP A 178 -11.09 0.72 2.38
N VAL A 179 -11.79 -0.13 3.15
CA VAL A 179 -13.22 0.03 3.38
C VAL A 179 -13.51 -0.18 4.87
N LEU A 180 -14.14 0.81 5.50
CA LEU A 180 -14.68 0.65 6.84
C LEU A 180 -16.01 -0.08 6.76
N VAL A 181 -16.18 -1.09 7.60
CA VAL A 181 -17.45 -1.81 7.80
C VAL A 181 -17.99 -1.44 9.18
N PRO A 182 -18.95 -0.50 9.24
CA PRO A 182 -19.55 -0.09 10.51
C PRO A 182 -20.27 -1.24 11.20
N LEU A 183 -20.00 -1.38 12.50
CA LEU A 183 -20.66 -2.33 13.36
C LEU A 183 -21.81 -1.69 14.12
N ARG A 184 -22.86 -2.45 14.33
CA ARG A 184 -24.00 -2.11 15.18
C ARG A 184 -23.80 -2.77 16.53
N LEU A 185 -23.77 -1.96 17.58
CA LEU A 185 -23.80 -2.41 18.94
C LEU A 185 -25.25 -2.79 19.36
N PRO A 186 -25.42 -3.70 20.32
CA PRO A 186 -26.73 -3.95 20.92
C PRO A 186 -27.31 -2.66 21.52
N PRO A 187 -28.63 -2.47 21.52
CA PRO A 187 -29.27 -1.24 22.04
C PRO A 187 -28.95 -0.94 23.50
N LEU A 188 -28.69 -1.98 24.29
CA LEU A 188 -28.36 -1.88 25.72
C LEU A 188 -26.90 -1.48 25.98
N VAL A 189 -26.07 -1.38 24.93
CA VAL A 189 -24.63 -1.09 25.03
C VAL A 189 -24.35 0.31 24.55
N ALA A 190 -23.93 1.17 25.43
CA ALA A 190 -23.33 2.46 25.13
C ALA A 190 -21.83 2.42 25.40
N LEU A 191 -21.05 3.19 24.66
CA LEU A 191 -19.60 3.29 24.82
C LEU A 191 -19.22 4.71 25.26
N GLU A 192 -18.28 4.78 26.18
CA GLU A 192 -17.63 6.02 26.58
C GLU A 192 -16.18 6.01 26.07
N PRO A 193 -15.88 6.63 24.91
CA PRO A 193 -14.53 6.71 24.40
C PRO A 193 -13.73 7.74 25.22
N ARG A 194 -12.51 7.36 25.61
CA ARG A 194 -11.55 8.25 26.28
C ARG A 194 -10.22 8.18 25.56
N SER A 195 -9.68 9.34 25.20
CA SER A 195 -8.32 9.46 24.69
C SER A 195 -7.32 9.16 25.80
N LEU A 196 -6.30 8.38 25.49
CA LEU A 196 -5.19 8.11 26.42
C LEU A 196 -4.24 9.30 26.55
N GLY A 197 -4.25 10.22 25.61
CA GLY A 197 -3.35 11.35 25.62
C GLY A 197 -1.88 10.96 25.51
N THR A 198 -1.03 11.79 26.10
CA THR A 198 0.42 11.59 26.23
C THR A 198 0.76 11.27 27.68
N GLN A 199 0.16 10.21 28.25
CA GLN A 199 0.42 9.84 29.64
C GLN A 199 1.90 9.46 29.83
N PRO A 200 2.51 9.85 30.98
CA PRO A 200 3.88 9.45 31.29
C PRO A 200 4.02 7.93 31.27
N GLY A 201 5.06 7.45 30.58
CA GLY A 201 5.32 6.02 30.41
C GLY A 201 4.55 5.32 29.29
N LEU A 202 3.62 6.00 28.61
CA LEU A 202 2.96 5.45 27.43
C LEU A 202 3.90 5.57 26.21
N ALA A 203 4.18 4.44 25.56
CA ALA A 203 5.02 4.45 24.36
C ALA A 203 4.40 5.33 23.26
N PRO A 204 5.22 6.11 22.50
CA PRO A 204 4.73 7.02 21.45
C PRO A 204 3.84 6.36 20.39
N ALA A 205 4.02 5.05 20.14
CA ALA A 205 3.18 4.28 19.22
C ALA A 205 1.69 4.22 19.63
N PHE A 206 1.38 4.46 20.90
CA PHE A 206 0.00 4.46 21.42
C PHE A 206 -0.57 5.87 21.63
N HIS A 207 0.20 6.91 21.33
CA HIS A 207 -0.32 8.27 21.37
C HIS A 207 -1.49 8.38 20.36
N GLY A 208 -2.59 9.00 20.80
CA GLY A 208 -3.81 9.13 20.00
C GLY A 208 -4.69 7.86 19.98
N CYS A 209 -4.33 6.82 20.74
CA CYS A 209 -5.25 5.71 21.00
C CYS A 209 -6.33 6.10 22.02
N PHE A 210 -7.44 5.36 21.92
CA PHE A 210 -8.60 5.49 22.78
C PHE A 210 -8.84 4.18 23.50
N VAL A 211 -9.50 4.26 24.65
CA VAL A 211 -10.14 3.13 25.31
C VAL A 211 -11.64 3.40 25.40
N CYS A 212 -12.45 2.35 25.27
CA CYS A 212 -13.90 2.47 25.26
C CYS A 212 -14.49 1.68 26.43
N ALA A 213 -14.85 2.38 27.51
CA ALA A 213 -15.56 1.77 28.62
C ALA A 213 -17.03 1.53 28.24
N LEU A 214 -17.60 0.43 28.73
CA LEU A 214 -19.04 0.20 28.68
C LEU A 214 -19.73 1.15 29.64
N LYS A 215 -20.82 1.77 29.15
CA LYS A 215 -21.67 2.68 29.92
C LYS A 215 -23.13 2.24 29.81
N ALA A 216 -23.86 2.40 30.87
CA ALA A 216 -25.31 2.23 30.84
C ALA A 216 -25.95 3.34 29.97
N PRO A 217 -26.90 2.99 29.11
CA PRO A 217 -27.66 4.01 28.40
C PRO A 217 -28.51 4.83 29.40
N PRO A 218 -28.89 6.06 29.06
CA PRO A 218 -29.73 6.90 29.91
C PRO A 218 -31.03 6.16 30.31
N GLY A 219 -31.35 6.18 31.58
CA GLY A 219 -32.56 5.54 32.13
C GLY A 219 -32.45 4.04 32.49
N ALA A 220 -31.31 3.39 32.22
CA ALA A 220 -31.11 2.00 32.66
C ALA A 220 -30.71 1.92 34.14
N SER A 221 -31.38 1.03 34.89
CA SER A 221 -31.01 0.74 36.31
C SER A 221 -29.70 -0.06 36.36
N GLY A 222 -28.72 0.44 37.13
CA GLY A 222 -27.34 -0.05 37.13
C GLY A 222 -27.18 -1.59 37.33
N ASN A 223 -27.91 -2.19 38.26
CA ASN A 223 -27.76 -3.62 38.57
C ASN A 223 -28.41 -4.53 37.52
N HIS A 224 -29.58 -4.17 37.01
CA HIS A 224 -30.26 -4.93 35.96
C HIS A 224 -29.48 -4.83 34.63
N TRP A 225 -29.04 -3.61 34.27
CA TRP A 225 -28.27 -3.41 33.08
C TRP A 225 -26.96 -4.24 33.03
N LEU A 226 -26.23 -4.33 34.15
CA LEU A 226 -25.01 -5.14 34.23
C LEU A 226 -25.28 -6.63 33.97
N ARG A 227 -26.40 -7.16 34.46
CA ARG A 227 -26.82 -8.55 34.22
C ARG A 227 -27.16 -8.76 32.75
N ASP A 228 -27.93 -7.85 32.17
CA ASP A 228 -28.39 -7.95 30.79
C ASP A 228 -27.25 -7.76 29.78
N CYS A 229 -26.26 -6.91 30.10
CA CYS A 229 -25.09 -6.71 29.27
C CYS A 229 -23.99 -7.77 29.45
N LYS A 230 -24.08 -8.64 30.44
CA LYS A 230 -23.04 -9.62 30.76
C LYS A 230 -22.62 -10.48 29.56
N PRO A 231 -23.54 -11.07 28.77
CA PRO A 231 -23.14 -11.89 27.61
C PRO A 231 -22.32 -11.11 26.58
N PHE A 232 -22.64 -9.83 26.34
CA PHE A 232 -21.86 -8.97 25.48
C PHE A 232 -20.50 -8.64 26.10
N ALA A 233 -20.49 -8.29 27.38
CA ALA A 233 -19.26 -7.93 28.09
C ALA A 233 -18.28 -9.10 28.15
N ASP A 234 -18.77 -10.32 28.40
CA ASP A 234 -17.93 -11.52 28.44
C ASP A 234 -17.39 -11.92 27.06
N GLY A 235 -18.15 -11.65 25.97
CA GLY A 235 -17.76 -11.97 24.60
C GLY A 235 -16.84 -10.95 23.93
N PHE A 236 -16.96 -9.67 24.30
CA PHE A 236 -16.30 -8.57 23.56
C PHE A 236 -15.49 -7.60 24.40
N CYS A 237 -15.51 -7.74 25.72
CA CYS A 237 -14.82 -6.80 26.60
C CYS A 237 -13.75 -7.50 27.45
N VAL A 238 -12.80 -6.69 27.89
CA VAL A 238 -11.77 -7.06 28.86
C VAL A 238 -11.93 -6.20 30.09
N ASP A 239 -11.58 -6.76 31.25
CA ASP A 239 -11.56 -6.01 32.50
C ASP A 239 -10.26 -5.20 32.59
N VAL A 240 -10.40 -3.93 32.92
CA VAL A 240 -9.30 -3.02 33.20
C VAL A 240 -9.66 -2.25 34.46
N ARG A 241 -9.06 -2.59 35.59
CA ARG A 241 -9.28 -1.94 36.89
C ARG A 241 -10.74 -1.93 37.31
N GLY A 242 -11.43 -3.10 37.18
CA GLY A 242 -12.83 -3.24 37.56
C GLY A 242 -13.85 -2.59 36.62
N ARG A 243 -13.38 -2.10 35.44
CA ARG A 243 -14.25 -1.57 34.38
C ARG A 243 -14.15 -2.43 33.13
N ARG A 244 -15.27 -2.69 32.50
CA ARG A 244 -15.34 -3.43 31.23
C ARG A 244 -15.06 -2.48 30.07
N HIS A 245 -14.02 -2.80 29.29
CA HIS A 245 -13.63 -2.06 28.09
C HIS A 245 -13.77 -2.92 26.84
N LEU A 246 -14.31 -2.36 25.78
CA LEU A 246 -14.43 -3.04 24.50
C LEU A 246 -13.04 -3.41 23.97
N SER A 247 -12.83 -4.68 23.62
CA SER A 247 -11.55 -5.18 23.08
C SER A 247 -11.52 -5.13 21.56
N ALA A 248 -10.56 -4.42 21.00
CA ALA A 248 -10.34 -4.36 19.55
C ALA A 248 -10.00 -5.75 18.97
N THR A 249 -9.22 -6.54 19.70
CA THR A 249 -8.83 -7.91 19.29
C THR A 249 -10.01 -8.87 19.26
N LEU A 250 -10.89 -8.84 20.29
CA LEU A 250 -12.08 -9.70 20.31
C LEU A 250 -13.07 -9.31 19.22
N VAL A 251 -13.28 -8.02 19.01
CA VAL A 251 -14.12 -7.51 17.92
C VAL A 251 -13.55 -7.93 16.55
N LEU A 252 -12.23 -7.81 16.35
CA LEU A 252 -11.58 -8.19 15.10
C LEU A 252 -11.70 -9.70 14.83
N ARG A 253 -11.50 -10.53 15.85
CA ARG A 253 -11.69 -12.00 15.76
C ARG A 253 -13.11 -12.37 15.35
N TRP A 254 -14.10 -11.79 16.03
CA TRP A 254 -15.51 -11.98 15.68
C TRP A 254 -15.79 -11.53 14.24
N PHE A 255 -15.30 -10.36 13.87
CA PHE A 255 -15.48 -9.79 12.53
C PHE A 255 -14.96 -10.71 11.44
N GLN A 256 -13.75 -11.25 11.59
CA GLN A 256 -13.16 -12.17 10.62
C GLN A 256 -14.01 -13.44 10.45
N SER A 257 -14.45 -14.04 11.56
CA SER A 257 -15.30 -15.23 11.54
C SER A 257 -16.67 -14.94 10.92
N HIS A 258 -17.26 -13.78 11.22
CA HIS A 258 -18.55 -13.37 10.66
C HIS A 258 -18.44 -13.07 9.16
N LEU A 259 -17.36 -12.40 8.75
CA LEU A 259 -17.07 -12.08 7.36
C LEU A 259 -16.85 -13.36 6.52
N GLN A 260 -16.12 -14.33 7.04
CA GLN A 260 -15.88 -15.61 6.36
C GLN A 260 -17.19 -16.37 6.11
N ARG A 261 -18.09 -16.41 7.11
CA ARG A 261 -19.42 -17.00 6.97
C ARG A 261 -20.30 -16.24 5.97
N SER A 262 -20.21 -14.91 5.96
CA SER A 262 -20.92 -14.06 5.00
C SER A 262 -20.42 -14.26 3.58
N LEU A 263 -19.10 -14.39 3.41
CA LEU A 263 -18.50 -14.67 2.10
C LEU A 263 -18.95 -16.03 1.53
N ALA A 264 -19.01 -17.07 2.38
CA ALA A 264 -19.51 -18.38 1.97
C ALA A 264 -20.95 -18.32 1.42
N THR A 265 -21.79 -17.40 1.94
CA THR A 265 -23.17 -17.22 1.45
C THR A 265 -23.25 -16.59 0.07
N VAL A 266 -22.38 -15.61 -0.21
CA VAL A 266 -22.43 -14.83 -1.47
C VAL A 266 -21.48 -15.36 -2.55
N ARG A 267 -20.65 -16.33 -2.22
CA ARG A 267 -19.59 -16.82 -3.11
C ARG A 267 -20.14 -17.26 -4.47
N TYR A 268 -21.18 -18.06 -4.47
CA TYR A 268 -21.78 -18.58 -5.72
C TYR A 268 -22.36 -17.47 -6.60
N SER A 269 -22.96 -16.44 -6.02
CA SER A 269 -23.50 -15.30 -6.80
C SER A 269 -22.40 -14.44 -7.42
N LEU A 270 -21.17 -14.53 -6.91
CA LEU A 270 -20.01 -13.78 -7.40
C LEU A 270 -19.16 -14.56 -8.41
N GLU A 271 -19.25 -15.89 -8.46
CA GLU A 271 -18.35 -16.76 -9.26
C GLU A 271 -18.37 -16.47 -10.76
N GLU A 272 -19.53 -16.08 -11.31
CA GLU A 272 -19.63 -15.71 -12.72
C GLU A 272 -18.85 -14.45 -13.08
N ARG A 273 -18.63 -13.55 -12.11
CA ARG A 273 -18.04 -12.21 -12.31
C ARG A 273 -16.61 -12.10 -11.85
N CYS A 274 -16.31 -12.74 -10.74
CA CYS A 274 -15.00 -12.65 -10.14
C CYS A 274 -14.69 -13.85 -9.23
N ARG A 275 -13.42 -14.14 -9.08
CA ARG A 275 -12.94 -15.02 -8.02
C ARG A 275 -12.64 -14.19 -6.79
N VAL A 276 -13.24 -14.55 -5.67
CA VAL A 276 -13.01 -13.89 -4.38
C VAL A 276 -12.39 -14.85 -3.39
N SER A 277 -11.37 -14.37 -2.68
CA SER A 277 -10.75 -15.09 -1.57
C SER A 277 -10.50 -14.12 -0.41
N LEU A 278 -10.59 -14.63 0.81
CA LEU A 278 -10.36 -13.86 2.03
C LEU A 278 -9.08 -14.34 2.69
N THR A 279 -8.14 -13.43 2.90
CA THR A 279 -6.95 -13.66 3.73
C THR A 279 -7.22 -13.08 5.11
N PRO A 280 -7.22 -13.91 6.17
CA PRO A 280 -7.37 -13.40 7.53
C PRO A 280 -6.16 -12.56 7.92
N GLY A 281 -6.40 -11.49 8.68
CA GLY A 281 -5.35 -10.58 9.14
C GLY A 281 -4.68 -10.98 10.46
N GLY A 282 -5.00 -12.17 10.99
CA GLY A 282 -4.57 -12.57 12.33
C GLY A 282 -5.36 -11.84 13.42
N LEU A 283 -4.74 -11.65 14.60
CA LEU A 283 -5.39 -11.02 15.76
C LEU A 283 -5.28 -9.48 15.79
N GLU A 284 -4.42 -8.93 14.96
CA GLU A 284 -4.04 -7.51 15.02
C GLU A 284 -4.34 -6.73 13.73
N GLN A 285 -4.65 -7.43 12.65
CA GLN A 285 -4.86 -6.80 11.35
C GLN A 285 -6.24 -7.12 10.78
N PRO A 286 -6.86 -6.14 10.09
CA PRO A 286 -8.09 -6.39 9.35
C PRO A 286 -7.89 -7.41 8.23
N PRO A 287 -8.89 -8.24 7.95
CA PRO A 287 -8.86 -9.20 6.85
C PRO A 287 -8.82 -8.50 5.49
N THR A 288 -8.19 -9.14 4.53
CA THR A 288 -8.08 -8.64 3.16
C THR A 288 -8.86 -9.54 2.20
N LEU A 289 -9.81 -8.95 1.50
CA LEU A 289 -10.56 -9.58 0.41
C LEU A 289 -9.80 -9.38 -0.89
N HIS A 290 -9.39 -10.49 -1.51
CA HIS A 290 -8.78 -10.49 -2.83
C HIS A 290 -9.84 -10.72 -3.88
N ILE A 291 -9.90 -9.84 -4.87
CA ILE A 291 -10.87 -9.86 -5.95
C ILE A 291 -10.10 -9.98 -7.27
N LEU A 292 -10.37 -11.04 -8.02
CA LEU A 292 -9.84 -11.25 -9.36
C LEU A 292 -11.01 -11.23 -10.35
N PRO A 293 -11.20 -10.16 -11.13
CA PRO A 293 -12.27 -10.08 -12.13
C PRO A 293 -12.18 -11.17 -13.19
N CYS A 294 -13.30 -11.77 -13.56
CA CYS A 294 -13.38 -12.70 -14.67
C CYS A 294 -13.33 -11.95 -16.02
N ARG A 295 -13.10 -12.70 -17.11
CA ARG A 295 -12.83 -12.14 -18.44
C ARG A 295 -13.96 -11.32 -19.04
N THR A 296 -15.21 -11.59 -18.66
CA THR A 296 -16.41 -11.10 -19.36
C THR A 296 -16.82 -9.69 -19.00
N ASP A 297 -16.63 -9.26 -17.74
CA ASP A 297 -17.23 -8.01 -17.27
C ASP A 297 -16.28 -6.78 -17.35
N TYR A 298 -14.95 -6.98 -17.39
CA TYR A 298 -13.96 -5.89 -17.29
C TYR A 298 -12.73 -6.13 -18.16
N GLY A 299 -12.93 -6.24 -19.46
CA GLY A 299 -11.84 -6.47 -20.42
C GLY A 299 -10.70 -5.45 -20.37
N CYS A 300 -11.00 -4.21 -19.96
CA CYS A 300 -10.02 -3.13 -19.80
C CYS A 300 -9.27 -3.14 -18.46
N CYS A 301 -9.77 -3.83 -17.42
CA CYS A 301 -9.31 -3.66 -16.04
C CYS A 301 -9.03 -5.00 -15.33
N ARG A 302 -8.33 -5.92 -15.96
CA ARG A 302 -7.95 -7.23 -15.39
C ARG A 302 -6.93 -7.11 -14.27
N LEU A 303 -7.19 -6.27 -13.28
CA LEU A 303 -6.30 -6.08 -12.16
C LEU A 303 -6.84 -6.84 -10.95
N SER A 304 -5.98 -7.65 -10.34
CA SER A 304 -6.25 -8.18 -9.01
C SER A 304 -6.33 -7.02 -8.02
N MET A 305 -7.40 -6.99 -7.22
CA MET A 305 -7.64 -5.96 -6.23
C MET A 305 -7.61 -6.58 -4.83
N ALA A 306 -6.88 -5.94 -3.92
CA ALA A 306 -6.86 -6.27 -2.51
C ALA A 306 -7.70 -5.22 -1.75
N VAL A 307 -8.75 -5.65 -1.08
CA VAL A 307 -9.65 -4.78 -0.31
C VAL A 307 -9.51 -5.11 1.16
N ARG A 308 -8.93 -4.20 1.92
CA ARG A 308 -8.83 -4.32 3.37
C ARG A 308 -10.17 -3.94 3.99
N LEU A 309 -10.82 -4.89 4.67
CA LEU A 309 -12.11 -4.70 5.31
C LEU A 309 -11.90 -4.41 6.79
N ILE A 310 -12.14 -3.19 7.20
CA ILE A 310 -11.79 -2.67 8.53
C ILE A 310 -13.06 -2.56 9.37
N PRO A 311 -13.21 -3.37 10.44
CA PRO A 311 -14.34 -3.20 11.34
C PRO A 311 -14.25 -1.85 12.05
N ALA A 312 -15.37 -1.13 12.10
CA ALA A 312 -15.41 0.23 12.60
C ALA A 312 -16.55 0.41 13.61
N VAL A 313 -16.22 0.88 14.80
CA VAL A 313 -17.17 1.16 15.88
C VAL A 313 -17.49 2.66 15.87
N HIS A 314 -18.77 2.99 15.68
CA HIS A 314 -19.23 4.38 15.66
C HIS A 314 -19.37 4.92 17.09
N VAL A 315 -18.76 6.07 17.36
CA VAL A 315 -18.77 6.71 18.70
C VAL A 315 -19.40 8.11 18.71
N GLY A 316 -20.22 8.41 17.72
CA GLY A 316 -20.91 9.71 17.56
C GLY A 316 -20.26 10.61 16.52
N ASP A 317 -21.01 11.59 16.01
CA ASP A 317 -20.58 12.67 15.11
C ASP A 317 -19.78 12.19 13.87
N GLY A 318 -20.03 10.97 13.40
CA GLY A 318 -19.32 10.39 12.27
C GLY A 318 -17.88 9.97 12.56
N VAL A 319 -17.50 9.84 13.83
CA VAL A 319 -16.21 9.31 14.28
C VAL A 319 -16.28 7.80 14.40
N PHE A 320 -15.26 7.13 13.87
CA PHE A 320 -15.13 5.69 13.91
C PHE A 320 -13.84 5.28 14.60
N LEU A 321 -13.96 4.31 15.50
CA LEU A 321 -12.82 3.64 16.10
C LEU A 321 -12.54 2.34 15.35
N VAL A 322 -11.26 2.07 15.14
CA VAL A 322 -10.74 0.88 14.43
C VAL A 322 -9.63 0.24 15.25
N ALA A 323 -9.32 -1.02 15.02
CA ALA A 323 -8.15 -1.63 15.65
C ALA A 323 -6.89 -0.84 15.27
N PRO A 324 -6.03 -0.46 16.23
CA PRO A 324 -4.81 0.27 15.94
C PRO A 324 -3.85 -0.62 15.13
N PRO A 325 -2.95 -0.03 14.32
CA PRO A 325 -1.91 -0.82 13.67
C PRO A 325 -1.02 -1.48 14.73
N PRO A 326 -0.51 -2.70 14.46
CA PRO A 326 0.37 -3.38 15.39
C PRO A 326 1.62 -2.53 15.65
N PRO A 327 2.07 -2.45 16.92
CA PRO A 327 3.29 -1.75 17.26
C PRO A 327 4.49 -2.39 16.56
N SER A 328 5.52 -1.59 16.30
CA SER A 328 6.74 -2.04 15.61
C SER A 328 7.55 -3.08 16.42
N SER A 329 7.32 -3.16 17.73
CA SER A 329 7.87 -4.17 18.64
C SER A 329 6.81 -5.23 18.93
N PRO A 330 7.15 -6.51 19.03
CA PRO A 330 6.22 -7.58 19.36
C PRO A 330 5.80 -7.50 20.85
N LEU A 331 4.92 -6.58 21.15
CA LEU A 331 4.18 -6.60 22.39
C LEU A 331 3.13 -7.71 22.24
N GLY A 332 3.21 -8.74 23.09
CA GLY A 332 2.19 -9.77 23.10
C GLY A 332 0.79 -9.15 23.34
N PRO A 333 -0.30 -9.78 22.85
CA PRO A 333 -1.65 -9.24 22.97
C PRO A 333 -2.12 -9.06 24.43
N LEU A 334 -1.40 -9.61 25.38
CA LEU A 334 -1.67 -9.54 26.82
C LEU A 334 -0.72 -8.58 27.57
N SER A 335 0.14 -7.81 26.85
CA SER A 335 1.06 -6.88 27.50
C SER A 335 0.29 -5.81 28.27
N GLU A 336 0.59 -5.71 29.55
CA GLU A 336 0.10 -4.62 30.39
C GLU A 336 0.86 -3.34 30.06
N LEU A 337 0.12 -2.32 29.68
CA LEU A 337 0.63 -0.98 29.51
C LEU A 337 0.67 -0.24 30.85
N PRO A 338 1.39 0.90 30.92
CA PRO A 338 1.38 1.74 32.11
C PRO A 338 -0.05 2.00 32.58
N GLY A 339 -0.28 1.83 33.88
CA GLY A 339 -1.60 2.00 34.47
C GLY A 339 -2.52 0.78 34.39
N GLY A 340 -2.00 -0.44 34.12
CA GLY A 340 -2.79 -1.66 34.03
C GLY A 340 -3.72 -1.71 32.82
N LEU A 341 -3.44 -0.88 31.80
CA LEU A 341 -4.13 -0.92 30.52
C LEU A 341 -3.68 -2.16 29.73
N ARG A 342 -4.59 -2.72 28.97
CA ARG A 342 -4.32 -3.87 28.09
C ARG A 342 -4.23 -3.41 26.65
N ALA A 343 -3.25 -3.88 25.91
CA ALA A 343 -3.07 -3.55 24.51
C ALA A 343 -4.28 -3.93 23.65
N ASP A 344 -4.98 -5.01 23.99
CA ASP A 344 -6.18 -5.48 23.29
C ASP A 344 -7.42 -4.61 23.51
N ALA A 345 -7.41 -3.70 24.52
CA ALA A 345 -8.46 -2.70 24.74
C ALA A 345 -8.23 -1.38 24.01
N LEU A 346 -7.11 -1.25 23.27
CA LEU A 346 -6.78 -0.03 22.56
C LEU A 346 -7.51 0.08 21.23
N TRP A 347 -7.91 1.31 20.90
CA TRP A 347 -8.57 1.66 19.66
C TRP A 347 -7.88 2.85 19.02
N GLY A 348 -7.62 2.78 17.71
CA GLY A 348 -7.23 3.91 16.90
C GLY A 348 -8.47 4.67 16.41
N VAL A 349 -8.34 5.96 16.17
CA VAL A 349 -9.41 6.75 15.55
C VAL A 349 -9.21 6.81 14.03
N ASN A 350 -10.28 6.62 13.28
CA ASN A 350 -10.29 6.83 11.84
C ASN A 350 -10.85 8.21 11.51
N THR A 351 -10.02 9.06 10.96
CA THR A 351 -10.31 10.48 10.62
C THR A 351 -10.54 10.69 9.13
N ALA A 352 -10.61 9.61 8.34
CA ALA A 352 -10.72 9.72 6.88
C ALA A 352 -11.90 10.56 6.40
N ARG A 353 -13.05 10.52 7.11
CA ARG A 353 -14.20 11.36 6.77
C ARG A 353 -13.93 12.85 6.95
N GLN A 354 -13.28 13.20 8.05
CA GLN A 354 -12.91 14.59 8.35
C GLN A 354 -11.85 15.08 7.37
N GLU A 355 -10.89 14.24 7.04
CA GLU A 355 -9.85 14.56 6.06
C GLU A 355 -10.41 14.66 4.63
N GLN A 356 -11.40 13.83 4.26
CA GLN A 356 -12.12 13.97 2.99
C GLN A 356 -12.88 15.30 2.90
N LYS A 357 -13.53 15.72 4.00
CA LYS A 357 -14.17 17.04 4.08
C LYS A 357 -13.15 18.18 3.94
N LEU A 358 -12.00 18.06 4.59
CA LEU A 358 -10.91 19.01 4.48
C LEU A 358 -10.35 19.10 3.06
N LEU A 359 -10.12 17.96 2.41
CA LEU A 359 -9.68 17.93 1.01
C LEU A 359 -10.74 18.51 0.06
N GLY A 360 -12.02 18.22 0.28
CA GLY A 360 -13.13 18.82 -0.48
C GLY A 360 -13.17 20.33 -0.33
N TRP A 361 -13.07 20.84 0.89
CA TRP A 361 -13.03 22.28 1.18
C TRP A 361 -11.82 22.98 0.52
N LEU A 362 -10.64 22.35 0.55
CA LEU A 362 -9.46 22.84 -0.16
C LEU A 362 -9.68 22.86 -1.68
N GLN A 363 -10.35 21.84 -2.20
CA GLN A 363 -10.64 21.70 -3.62
C GLN A 363 -11.63 22.75 -4.15
N GLU A 364 -12.64 23.09 -3.35
CA GLU A 364 -13.63 24.13 -3.67
C GLU A 364 -13.01 25.54 -3.72
N ARG A 365 -11.95 25.78 -2.93
CA ARG A 365 -11.25 27.05 -2.86
C ARG A 365 -10.03 27.16 -3.74
N ALA A 366 -9.56 26.05 -4.25
CA ALA A 366 -8.39 26.01 -5.12
C ALA A 366 -8.71 26.63 -6.48
N PRO A 367 -7.78 27.39 -7.08
CA PRO A 367 -7.94 27.88 -8.44
C PRO A 367 -8.01 26.69 -9.42
N PRO A 368 -8.71 26.88 -10.57
CA PRO A 368 -8.71 25.88 -11.63
C PRO A 368 -7.29 25.48 -12.01
N GLY A 369 -6.99 24.19 -12.04
CA GLY A 369 -5.64 23.69 -12.35
C GLY A 369 -4.66 23.67 -11.18
N ALA A 370 -5.15 23.77 -9.93
CA ALA A 370 -4.30 23.63 -8.75
C ALA A 370 -3.61 22.27 -8.69
N CYS A 371 -2.28 22.25 -8.50
CA CYS A 371 -1.45 21.07 -8.63
C CYS A 371 -1.21 20.31 -7.30
N TYR A 372 -1.88 20.64 -6.18
CA TYR A 372 -1.57 20.04 -4.87
C TYR A 372 -1.76 18.52 -4.82
N LEU A 373 -2.81 17.95 -5.44
CA LEU A 373 -2.98 16.49 -5.53
C LEU A 373 -1.89 15.86 -6.41
N LYS A 374 -1.52 16.52 -7.51
CA LYS A 374 -0.41 16.10 -8.37
C LYS A 374 0.92 16.13 -7.62
N CYS A 375 1.16 17.15 -6.80
CA CYS A 375 2.31 17.21 -5.89
C CYS A 375 2.32 16.03 -4.92
N LEU A 376 1.19 15.69 -4.29
CA LEU A 376 1.09 14.54 -3.39
C LEU A 376 1.38 13.22 -4.11
N GLN A 377 0.84 13.05 -5.31
CA GLN A 377 1.10 11.86 -6.12
C GLN A 377 2.58 11.73 -6.51
N LEU A 378 3.22 12.83 -6.93
CA LEU A 378 4.66 12.87 -7.20
C LEU A 378 5.49 12.66 -5.93
N PHE A 379 5.06 13.20 -4.79
CA PHE A 379 5.74 12.98 -3.51
C PHE A 379 5.72 11.51 -3.08
N LYS A 380 4.62 10.81 -3.31
CA LYS A 380 4.55 9.35 -3.13
C LYS A 380 5.46 8.61 -4.12
N ALA A 381 5.48 9.04 -5.37
CA ALA A 381 6.36 8.45 -6.37
C ALA A 381 7.84 8.66 -6.03
N LEU A 382 8.21 9.82 -5.47
CA LEU A 382 9.55 10.11 -4.96
C LEU A 382 9.94 9.15 -3.82
N ARG A 383 9.01 8.88 -2.87
CA ARG A 383 9.20 7.85 -1.84
C ARG A 383 9.52 6.50 -2.47
N ASP A 384 8.74 6.10 -3.47
CA ASP A 384 8.92 4.81 -4.12
C ASP A 384 10.26 4.74 -4.88
N LEU A 385 10.69 5.84 -5.54
CA LEU A 385 12.01 5.95 -6.14
C LEU A 385 13.13 5.84 -5.09
N GLY A 386 12.92 6.45 -3.93
CA GLY A 386 13.85 6.36 -2.80
C GLY A 386 13.98 4.96 -2.20
N ALA A 387 12.99 4.10 -2.37
CA ALA A 387 13.04 2.71 -1.91
C ALA A 387 13.91 1.81 -2.81
N HIS A 388 14.21 2.21 -4.04
CA HIS A 388 15.01 1.40 -4.95
C HIS A 388 16.44 1.18 -4.41
N GLY A 389 16.87 -0.08 -4.42
CA GLY A 389 18.20 -0.46 -3.95
C GLY A 389 18.35 -0.58 -2.42
N LEU A 390 17.26 -0.44 -1.66
CA LEU A 390 17.22 -0.82 -0.26
C LEU A 390 16.96 -2.33 -0.13
N ASP A 391 17.52 -2.94 0.91
CA ASP A 391 17.12 -4.28 1.32
C ASP A 391 15.66 -4.30 1.80
N PRO A 392 15.00 -5.47 1.88
CA PRO A 392 13.59 -5.56 2.24
C PRO A 392 13.23 -4.95 3.60
N ALA A 393 14.11 -5.06 4.61
CA ALA A 393 13.86 -4.53 5.96
C ALA A 393 13.96 -3.00 5.97
N ALA A 394 15.01 -2.44 5.37
CA ALA A 394 15.17 -0.99 5.21
C ALA A 394 14.07 -0.39 4.33
N ALA A 395 13.64 -1.07 3.27
CA ALA A 395 12.53 -0.63 2.43
C ALA A 395 11.19 -0.63 3.19
N ALA A 396 10.96 -1.63 4.04
CA ALA A 396 9.78 -1.67 4.91
C ALA A 396 9.80 -0.54 5.95
N GLN A 397 10.94 -0.28 6.58
CA GLN A 397 11.10 0.84 7.52
C GLN A 397 10.91 2.19 6.83
N TRP A 398 11.55 2.41 5.67
CA TRP A 398 11.35 3.59 4.83
C TRP A 398 9.87 3.81 4.49
N GLY A 399 9.16 2.75 4.07
CA GLY A 399 7.73 2.82 3.75
C GLY A 399 6.83 3.11 4.95
N ARG A 400 7.24 2.71 6.17
CA ARG A 400 6.51 3.04 7.42
C ARG A 400 6.72 4.51 7.80
N ILE A 401 7.95 5.00 7.79
CA ILE A 401 8.28 6.40 8.13
C ILE A 401 7.63 7.35 7.12
N LEU A 402 7.79 7.08 5.81
CA LEU A 402 7.19 7.86 4.73
C LEU A 402 5.87 7.24 4.25
N SER A 403 5.01 6.83 5.17
CA SER A 403 3.72 6.25 4.81
C SER A 403 2.88 7.23 3.97
N SER A 404 1.94 6.71 3.18
CA SER A 404 1.05 7.58 2.40
C SER A 404 0.26 8.55 3.28
N TYR A 405 0.03 8.18 4.55
CA TYR A 405 -0.63 9.02 5.54
C TYR A 405 0.27 10.19 5.97
N VAL A 406 1.53 9.92 6.32
CA VAL A 406 2.53 10.94 6.65
C VAL A 406 2.68 11.93 5.49
N LEU A 407 2.83 11.45 4.25
CA LEU A 407 2.97 12.34 3.09
C LEU A 407 1.72 13.20 2.85
N LYS A 408 0.51 12.66 3.05
CA LYS A 408 -0.74 13.42 2.99
C LYS A 408 -0.78 14.49 4.10
N THR A 409 -0.41 14.14 5.32
CA THR A 409 -0.38 15.08 6.45
C THR A 409 0.63 16.22 6.23
N VAL A 410 1.79 15.93 5.63
CA VAL A 410 2.76 16.96 5.21
C VAL A 410 2.12 17.96 4.24
N LEU A 411 1.43 17.46 3.20
CA LEU A 411 0.72 18.34 2.27
C LEU A 411 -0.31 19.20 2.99
N LEU A 412 -1.18 18.58 3.80
CA LEU A 412 -2.21 19.30 4.55
C LEU A 412 -1.62 20.34 5.51
N ALA A 413 -0.54 19.99 6.21
CA ALA A 413 0.14 20.91 7.12
C ALA A 413 0.74 22.12 6.38
N VAL A 414 1.27 21.93 5.18
CA VAL A 414 1.80 23.04 4.35
C VAL A 414 0.65 23.91 3.84
N LEU A 415 -0.41 23.31 3.29
CA LEU A 415 -1.58 24.04 2.77
C LEU A 415 -2.29 24.87 3.85
N LEU A 416 -2.46 24.32 5.05
CA LEU A 416 -3.15 24.99 6.15
C LEU A 416 -2.30 26.08 6.84
N ARG A 417 -0.98 26.05 6.69
CA ARG A 417 -0.10 27.13 7.18
C ARG A 417 -0.06 28.34 6.24
N GLU A 418 -0.38 28.14 4.97
CA GLU A 418 -0.41 29.23 4.00
C GLU A 418 -1.75 29.97 4.12
N ARG A 419 -1.71 31.24 4.50
CA ARG A 419 -2.90 32.09 4.66
C ARG A 419 -3.67 32.32 3.35
N ALA A 420 -3.03 32.07 2.21
CA ALA A 420 -3.63 32.17 0.88
C ALA A 420 -3.26 30.92 0.05
N PRO A 421 -3.92 29.77 0.29
CA PRO A 421 -3.66 28.54 -0.49
C PRO A 421 -3.98 28.70 -1.98
N GLU A 422 -4.63 29.79 -2.36
CA GLU A 422 -5.05 30.09 -3.73
C GLU A 422 -3.89 30.50 -4.64
N GLN A 423 -2.77 30.99 -4.09
CA GLN A 423 -1.65 31.51 -4.88
C GLN A 423 -0.48 30.54 -4.92
N GLY A 424 0.05 30.30 -6.14
CA GLY A 424 1.29 29.56 -6.36
C GLY A 424 1.19 28.05 -6.27
N TRP A 425 -0.02 27.46 -6.33
CA TRP A 425 -0.24 26.02 -6.49
C TRP A 425 -0.63 25.65 -7.92
N ASP A 426 -0.29 26.50 -8.90
CA ASP A 426 -0.41 26.19 -10.32
C ASP A 426 0.70 25.24 -10.80
N GLU A 427 0.52 24.68 -12.00
CA GLU A 427 1.46 23.71 -12.58
C GLU A 427 2.86 24.28 -12.86
N ALA A 428 2.97 25.60 -13.09
CA ALA A 428 4.28 26.23 -13.30
C ALA A 428 5.15 26.19 -12.04
N HIS A 429 4.54 26.10 -10.87
CA HIS A 429 5.22 26.04 -9.58
C HIS A 429 5.39 24.60 -9.05
N LEU A 430 4.98 23.58 -9.79
CA LEU A 430 4.98 22.16 -9.39
C LEU A 430 6.30 21.70 -8.73
N GLY A 431 7.44 21.98 -9.38
CA GLY A 431 8.77 21.61 -8.86
C GLY A 431 9.10 22.31 -7.53
N LYS A 432 8.76 23.59 -7.42
CA LYS A 432 8.96 24.42 -6.23
C LYS A 432 8.11 23.93 -5.05
N ARG A 433 6.84 23.57 -5.31
CA ARG A 433 5.92 23.03 -4.31
C ARG A 433 6.33 21.63 -3.84
N LEU A 434 6.78 20.79 -4.75
CA LEU A 434 7.32 19.48 -4.38
C LEU A 434 8.58 19.62 -3.52
N GLU A 435 9.48 20.55 -3.85
CA GLU A 435 10.65 20.88 -3.01
C GLU A 435 10.26 21.36 -1.62
N GLN A 436 9.24 22.20 -1.53
CA GLN A 436 8.70 22.68 -0.24
C GLN A 436 8.21 21.52 0.63
N LEU A 437 7.47 20.56 0.07
CA LEU A 437 7.04 19.35 0.78
C LEU A 437 8.23 18.50 1.25
N VAL A 438 9.24 18.33 0.41
CA VAL A 438 10.47 17.60 0.76
C VAL A 438 11.22 18.28 1.90
N ARG A 439 11.38 19.60 1.84
CA ARG A 439 12.05 20.38 2.90
C ARG A 439 11.27 20.33 4.22
N PHE A 440 9.95 20.48 4.16
CA PHE A 440 9.09 20.40 5.33
C PHE A 440 9.20 19.03 6.01
N LEU A 441 9.08 17.95 5.24
CA LEU A 441 9.22 16.57 5.79
C LEU A 441 10.62 16.33 6.36
N ARG A 442 11.68 16.80 5.69
CA ARG A 442 13.05 16.73 6.22
C ARG A 442 13.13 17.40 7.60
N ASP A 443 12.56 18.59 7.74
CA ASP A 443 12.63 19.35 9.00
C ASP A 443 11.85 18.65 10.11
N CYS A 444 10.73 18.00 9.77
CA CYS A 444 10.02 17.12 10.70
C CYS A 444 10.84 15.87 11.09
N LEU A 445 11.50 15.23 10.14
CA LEU A 445 12.35 14.07 10.42
C LEU A 445 13.55 14.43 11.31
N LEU A 446 14.14 15.61 11.13
CA LEU A 446 15.26 16.11 11.95
C LEU A 446 14.82 16.82 13.25
N ARG A 447 13.56 16.65 13.67
CA ARG A 447 12.96 17.29 14.87
C ARG A 447 13.06 18.81 14.94
N ARG A 448 13.25 19.49 13.81
CA ARG A 448 13.21 20.96 13.74
C ARG A 448 11.80 21.49 13.84
N GLN A 449 10.82 20.64 13.50
CA GLN A 449 9.40 20.90 13.69
C GLN A 449 8.65 19.58 13.90
N THR A 450 7.46 19.65 14.48
CA THR A 450 6.62 18.49 14.78
C THR A 450 5.59 18.29 13.69
N LEU A 451 5.37 17.06 13.27
CA LEU A 451 4.32 16.70 12.33
C LEU A 451 3.08 16.23 13.08
N PHE A 452 2.27 17.18 13.52
CA PHE A 452 1.01 16.84 14.18
C PHE A 452 -0.03 16.29 13.22
N HIS A 453 -0.84 15.38 13.74
CA HIS A 453 -2.05 14.92 13.08
C HIS A 453 -3.01 16.09 12.85
N CYS A 454 -3.47 16.31 11.60
CA CYS A 454 -4.19 17.54 11.23
C CYS A 454 -5.59 17.68 11.83
N VAL A 455 -6.18 16.60 12.37
CA VAL A 455 -7.57 16.56 12.87
C VAL A 455 -7.66 16.35 14.38
N LEU A 456 -6.59 15.89 15.04
CA LEU A 456 -6.59 15.62 16.49
C LEU A 456 -6.05 16.80 17.28
N GLY A 457 -6.73 17.12 18.35
CA GLY A 457 -6.31 18.12 19.32
C GLY A 457 -7.04 19.47 19.20
N PRO A 458 -6.89 20.33 20.23
CA PRO A 458 -7.63 21.62 20.33
C PRO A 458 -7.22 22.67 19.29
N GLY A 459 -6.07 22.50 18.65
CA GLY A 459 -5.55 23.39 17.60
C GLY A 459 -5.47 22.70 16.25
N GLY A 460 -6.22 21.62 16.04
CA GLY A 460 -6.22 20.91 14.75
C GLY A 460 -6.51 21.88 13.62
N ALA A 461 -5.60 21.98 12.65
CA ALA A 461 -5.69 22.89 11.51
C ALA A 461 -7.01 22.73 10.71
N ALA A 462 -7.70 21.61 10.88
CA ALA A 462 -9.02 21.35 10.30
C ALA A 462 -10.16 22.12 11.02
N ALA A 463 -9.91 22.82 12.14
CA ALA A 463 -10.93 23.63 12.82
C ALA A 463 -11.43 24.81 11.97
N GLU A 464 -10.65 25.25 10.98
CA GLU A 464 -11.03 26.30 10.03
C GLU A 464 -12.12 25.84 9.03
N VAL A 465 -12.27 24.53 8.83
CA VAL A 465 -13.20 23.92 7.85
C VAL A 465 -14.60 23.70 8.43
N GLY A 466 -14.72 23.73 9.75
CA GLY A 466 -15.98 23.53 10.47
C GLY A 466 -15.77 22.88 11.84
N PRO A 467 -16.82 22.79 12.66
CA PRO A 467 -16.71 22.26 14.00
C PRO A 467 -16.29 20.78 13.95
N LEU A 468 -15.12 20.48 14.50
CA LEU A 468 -14.67 19.10 14.70
C LEU A 468 -15.51 18.42 15.77
N PRO A 469 -15.79 17.12 15.61
CA PRO A 469 -16.40 16.30 16.65
C PRO A 469 -15.68 16.44 18.00
N LYS A 470 -16.46 16.49 19.08
CA LYS A 470 -15.94 16.67 20.44
C LYS A 470 -14.80 15.69 20.78
N VAL A 471 -14.98 14.42 20.42
CA VAL A 471 -14.01 13.34 20.67
C VAL A 471 -12.64 13.64 20.03
N LEU A 472 -12.62 14.23 18.83
CA LEU A 472 -11.39 14.57 18.09
C LEU A 472 -10.74 15.84 18.64
N ARG A 473 -11.55 16.84 18.98
CA ARG A 473 -11.08 18.12 19.50
C ARG A 473 -10.48 18.00 20.92
N GLU A 474 -11.05 17.11 21.74
CA GLU A 474 -10.57 16.83 23.10
C GLU A 474 -9.44 15.79 23.15
N ALA A 475 -9.13 15.15 22.03
CA ALA A 475 -7.99 14.27 21.93
C ALA A 475 -6.66 15.02 22.09
N ALA A 476 -5.65 14.37 22.61
CA ALA A 476 -4.31 14.96 22.65
C ALA A 476 -3.74 15.08 21.22
N PRO A 477 -2.95 16.14 20.95
CA PRO A 477 -2.23 16.24 19.69
C PRO A 477 -1.22 15.09 19.55
N VAL A 478 -1.13 14.52 18.36
CA VAL A 478 -0.31 13.34 18.06
C VAL A 478 0.77 13.70 17.06
N ASP A 479 2.04 13.51 17.43
CA ASP A 479 3.15 13.57 16.48
C ASP A 479 3.26 12.22 15.73
N LEU A 480 3.05 12.27 14.44
CA LEU A 480 3.07 11.07 13.57
C LEU A 480 4.47 10.41 13.45
N LEU A 481 5.52 11.12 13.80
CA LEU A 481 6.89 10.64 13.71
C LEU A 481 7.48 10.25 15.07
N ALA A 482 6.76 10.47 16.17
CA ALA A 482 7.24 10.20 17.52
C ALA A 482 7.54 8.71 17.80
N ALA A 483 6.87 7.80 17.07
CA ALA A 483 7.06 6.35 17.23
C ALA A 483 8.37 5.81 16.61
N PHE A 484 9.11 6.64 15.88
CA PHE A 484 10.37 6.26 15.23
C PHE A 484 11.56 6.82 16.01
N ASP A 485 12.58 6.00 16.18
CA ASP A 485 13.84 6.41 16.81
C ASP A 485 14.58 7.45 15.96
N ASP A 486 15.47 8.21 16.60
CA ASP A 486 16.19 9.32 15.95
C ASP A 486 17.08 8.85 14.81
N HIS A 487 17.77 7.72 14.99
CA HIS A 487 18.63 7.16 13.96
C HIS A 487 17.84 6.79 12.68
N ALA A 488 16.70 6.12 12.83
CA ALA A 488 15.83 5.81 11.70
C ALA A 488 15.28 7.06 10.98
N ARG A 489 14.97 8.11 11.76
CA ARG A 489 14.49 9.40 11.21
C ARG A 489 15.60 10.13 10.46
N GLU A 490 16.83 10.16 10.98
CA GLU A 490 18.00 10.76 10.34
C GLU A 490 18.37 10.04 9.04
N LEU A 491 18.39 8.71 9.05
CA LEU A 491 18.60 7.91 7.84
C LEU A 491 17.53 8.19 6.79
N ALA A 492 16.28 8.29 7.21
CA ALA A 492 15.17 8.63 6.31
C ALA A 492 15.33 10.06 5.74
N ALA A 493 15.74 11.03 6.55
CA ALA A 493 16.00 12.39 6.10
C ALA A 493 17.16 12.46 5.09
N ALA A 494 18.27 11.79 5.38
CA ALA A 494 19.42 11.71 4.49
C ALA A 494 19.06 11.06 3.14
N ARG A 495 18.29 9.96 3.19
CA ARG A 495 17.81 9.24 2.00
C ARG A 495 16.86 10.10 1.17
N LEU A 496 15.92 10.78 1.81
CA LEU A 496 14.97 11.69 1.16
C LEU A 496 15.71 12.79 0.39
N LEU A 497 16.68 13.44 1.03
CA LEU A 497 17.49 14.47 0.40
C LEU A 497 18.37 13.94 -0.74
N SER A 498 18.99 12.79 -0.55
CA SER A 498 19.79 12.13 -1.61
C SER A 498 18.92 11.80 -2.82
N THR A 499 17.71 11.26 -2.59
CA THR A 499 16.75 10.96 -3.65
C THR A 499 16.32 12.24 -4.38
N TRP A 500 16.03 13.31 -3.64
CA TRP A 500 15.68 14.62 -4.21
C TRP A 500 16.79 15.20 -5.08
N ARG A 501 18.03 15.22 -4.58
CA ARG A 501 19.19 15.73 -5.34
C ARG A 501 19.45 14.96 -6.63
N ARG A 502 19.20 13.65 -6.61
CA ARG A 502 19.37 12.76 -7.77
C ARG A 502 18.12 12.63 -8.63
N LEU A 503 17.04 13.35 -8.28
CA LEU A 503 15.74 13.20 -8.94
C LEU A 503 15.81 13.32 -10.46
N PRO A 504 16.47 14.31 -11.10
CA PRO A 504 16.56 14.37 -12.56
C PRO A 504 17.17 13.12 -13.20
N GLN A 505 18.18 12.52 -12.54
CA GLN A 505 18.83 11.29 -13.00
C GLN A 505 17.89 10.07 -12.84
N LEU A 506 17.18 9.99 -11.70
CA LEU A 506 16.23 8.93 -11.44
C LEU A 506 15.04 8.99 -12.41
N LEU A 507 14.52 10.18 -12.69
CA LEU A 507 13.44 10.36 -13.65
C LEU A 507 13.85 9.93 -15.07
N ARG A 508 15.07 10.21 -15.50
CA ARG A 508 15.61 9.73 -16.79
C ARG A 508 15.79 8.21 -16.82
N ALA A 509 16.23 7.61 -15.71
CA ALA A 509 16.48 6.18 -15.62
C ALA A 509 15.20 5.33 -15.54
N TYR A 510 14.19 5.80 -14.81
CA TYR A 510 12.97 5.06 -14.51
C TYR A 510 11.71 5.61 -15.18
N GLY A 511 11.74 6.85 -15.68
CA GLY A 511 10.65 7.54 -16.39
C GLY A 511 10.72 7.35 -17.90
N GLY A 512 10.71 6.13 -18.41
CA GLY A 512 10.72 5.87 -19.84
C GLY A 512 9.43 5.20 -20.34
N PRO A 513 9.07 5.30 -21.61
CA PRO A 513 7.80 4.85 -22.19
C PRO A 513 7.59 3.32 -22.19
N ARG A 514 8.25 2.58 -21.32
CA ARG A 514 8.33 1.12 -21.33
C ARG A 514 7.06 0.39 -20.87
N TYR A 515 6.00 1.07 -20.42
CA TYR A 515 4.82 0.44 -19.84
C TYR A 515 3.48 0.75 -20.52
N ILE A 516 3.45 1.50 -21.61
CA ILE A 516 2.20 1.96 -22.27
C ILE A 516 1.49 0.84 -23.06
N THR A 517 2.17 -0.24 -23.43
CA THR A 517 1.64 -1.24 -24.40
C THR A 517 0.62 -2.23 -23.81
N ARG A 518 0.25 -2.17 -22.53
CA ARG A 518 -0.65 -3.18 -21.93
C ARG A 518 -2.03 -2.70 -21.47
N CYS A 519 -2.33 -1.42 -21.55
CA CYS A 519 -3.61 -0.88 -21.06
C CYS A 519 -4.27 0.13 -22.01
N LEU A 520 -3.86 0.21 -23.27
CA LEU A 520 -4.64 0.95 -24.27
C LEU A 520 -5.72 0.04 -24.83
N PRO A 521 -6.98 0.49 -24.90
CA PRO A 521 -8.02 -0.19 -25.67
C PRO A 521 -7.54 -0.27 -27.14
N PRO A 522 -7.87 -1.35 -27.88
CA PRO A 522 -7.55 -1.42 -29.29
C PRO A 522 -8.13 -0.19 -29.96
N ARG A 523 -7.27 0.56 -30.67
CA ARG A 523 -7.68 1.66 -31.53
C ARG A 523 -8.80 1.12 -32.41
N SER A 524 -9.99 1.69 -32.32
CA SER A 524 -11.05 1.48 -33.30
C SER A 524 -10.47 1.82 -34.67
N GLN A 525 -10.27 0.80 -35.49
CA GLN A 525 -10.03 1.01 -36.90
C GLN A 525 -11.28 1.71 -37.43
N HIS A 526 -11.11 2.93 -37.85
CA HIS A 526 -12.11 3.62 -38.68
C HIS A 526 -12.36 2.73 -39.89
N THR A 527 -13.50 2.11 -39.94
CA THR A 527 -14.08 1.52 -41.13
C THR A 527 -14.25 2.63 -42.15
N GLN A 528 -13.44 2.54 -43.20
CA GLN A 528 -13.63 3.29 -44.42
C GLN A 528 -15.00 3.00 -44.98
N GLY A 529 -15.64 4.05 -45.47
CA GLY A 529 -17.01 4.08 -45.94
C GLY A 529 -17.28 3.06 -47.05
N PHE A 530 -18.47 2.48 -46.97
CA PHE A 530 -19.12 1.86 -48.07
C PHE A 530 -19.76 2.96 -48.96
N PRO A 531 -19.69 2.86 -50.29
CA PRO A 531 -20.39 3.78 -51.17
C PRO A 531 -21.92 3.53 -51.11
N LYS A 532 -22.64 4.63 -51.12
CA LYS A 532 -24.08 4.65 -51.38
C LYS A 532 -24.32 4.25 -52.82
N ASP A 533 -25.14 3.23 -53.07
CA ASP A 533 -25.89 3.05 -54.28
C ASP A 533 -27.36 3.20 -53.94
N GLU A 534 -27.97 4.26 -54.54
CA GLU A 534 -29.41 4.42 -54.79
C GLU A 534 -29.77 3.59 -56.04
N PRO A 535 -31.04 3.25 -56.33
CA PRO A 535 -32.23 4.12 -56.19
C PRO A 535 -33.27 3.64 -55.18
#